data_bdb7c938181cf440300fbde6803189b3
#
_entry.id   bdb7c938181cf440300fbde6803189b3
#
_cell.length_a   1.000
_cell.length_b   1.000
_cell.length_c   1.000
_cell.angle_alpha   90.00
_cell.angle_beta   90.00
_cell.angle_gamma   90.00
#
_symmetry.space_group_name_H-M   'P 1'
#
loop_
_entity.id
_entity.type
_entity.pdbx_description
1 polymer ?
#
loop_
_entity_poly.entity_id
_entity_poly.type
_entity_poly.pdbx_seq_one_letter_code
_entity_poly.pdbx_strand_id
1 'polypeptide(L)'
;MTASPSIQQLQETIQRLFAAGPAAIGDPAAMTAFLTLRAALEQGEVRSASPDPASPTGWRVNAWVKQGILLGFRLGALEEMPAGGLSSSADGLSYVDKHTYPARHFTAADGIRLVPGGSSVRAGAFLARGVVCMPPMYINAGAYIDEGTMVDSHALVGSCAQIGKRVHLSAAAQIGGVLEPVNASPVVIEDDVLVGGNCGVYEGAIVRKGAVLAAGTILTRGTPVFNLVNGEVLRATDELPLIIPENAVVVPGSRAVTKGKGQAWGLSLYAAVIVKYRDDKTSLSTTLEDLLR
;
A
#
# COMPACT_ATOMS: atom_id res chain seq x y z
N MET A 1 -5.27 4.41 -36.36
CA MET A 1 -4.99 4.34 -34.91
C MET A 1 -6.22 4.86 -34.17
N THR A 2 -6.98 4.02 -33.50
CA THR A 2 -8.11 4.44 -32.66
C THR A 2 -7.56 5.21 -31.48
N ALA A 3 -8.10 6.39 -31.19
CA ALA A 3 -7.70 7.18 -30.04
C ALA A 3 -7.89 6.35 -28.75
N SER A 4 -6.95 6.47 -27.79
CA SER A 4 -7.11 5.85 -26.47
C SER A 4 -8.41 6.35 -25.83
N PRO A 5 -9.19 5.48 -25.16
CA PRO A 5 -10.43 5.89 -24.51
C PRO A 5 -10.11 6.91 -23.39
N SER A 6 -11.03 7.84 -23.16
CA SER A 6 -10.93 8.72 -21.99
C SER A 6 -11.01 7.90 -20.69
N ILE A 7 -10.47 8.44 -19.59
CA ILE A 7 -10.57 7.79 -18.26
C ILE A 7 -12.03 7.52 -17.87
N GLN A 8 -12.96 8.41 -18.24
CA GLN A 8 -14.39 8.21 -17.99
C GLN A 8 -14.95 7.01 -18.78
N GLN A 9 -14.64 6.91 -20.08
CA GLN A 9 -15.06 5.78 -20.91
C GLN A 9 -14.47 4.46 -20.42
N LEU A 10 -13.21 4.48 -19.97
CA LEU A 10 -12.56 3.33 -19.36
C LEU A 10 -13.28 2.91 -18.07
N GLN A 11 -13.61 3.85 -17.19
CA GLN A 11 -14.35 3.60 -15.97
C GLN A 11 -15.70 2.94 -16.24
N GLU A 12 -16.51 3.50 -17.15
CA GLU A 12 -17.82 2.94 -17.52
C GLU A 12 -17.70 1.51 -18.06
N THR A 13 -16.68 1.28 -18.89
CA THR A 13 -16.42 -0.06 -19.44
C THR A 13 -16.02 -1.06 -18.36
N ILE A 14 -15.11 -0.70 -17.48
CA ILE A 14 -14.67 -1.56 -16.36
C ILE A 14 -15.84 -1.87 -15.44
N GLN A 15 -16.66 -0.89 -15.07
CA GLN A 15 -17.83 -1.11 -14.21
C GLN A 15 -18.85 -2.06 -14.84
N ARG A 16 -19.15 -1.90 -16.14
CA ARG A 16 -20.01 -2.81 -16.88
C ARG A 16 -19.46 -4.24 -16.89
N LEU A 17 -18.18 -4.40 -17.23
CA LEU A 17 -17.53 -5.71 -17.29
C LEU A 17 -17.44 -6.38 -15.91
N PHE A 18 -17.15 -5.62 -14.87
CA PHE A 18 -17.11 -6.14 -13.52
C PHE A 18 -18.50 -6.66 -13.08
N ALA A 19 -19.56 -5.88 -13.37
CA ALA A 19 -20.95 -6.25 -13.08
C ALA A 19 -21.43 -7.50 -13.87
N ALA A 20 -20.87 -7.73 -15.06
CA ALA A 20 -21.17 -8.93 -15.85
C ALA A 20 -20.67 -10.24 -15.20
N GLY A 21 -19.86 -10.14 -14.15
CA GLY A 21 -19.37 -11.32 -13.44
C GLY A 21 -18.56 -12.28 -14.34
N PRO A 22 -18.79 -13.59 -14.28
CA PRO A 22 -18.08 -14.56 -15.12
C PRO A 22 -18.29 -14.36 -16.63
N ALA A 23 -19.39 -13.77 -17.06
CA ALA A 23 -19.66 -13.50 -18.47
C ALA A 23 -18.67 -12.51 -19.11
N ALA A 24 -17.97 -11.72 -18.29
CA ALA A 24 -16.92 -10.83 -18.79
C ALA A 24 -15.74 -11.58 -19.44
N ILE A 25 -15.53 -12.87 -19.12
CA ILE A 25 -14.43 -13.67 -19.71
C ILE A 25 -14.62 -13.83 -21.22
N GLY A 26 -15.85 -13.90 -21.69
CA GLY A 26 -16.18 -14.03 -23.12
C GLY A 26 -16.34 -12.69 -23.86
N ASP A 27 -16.27 -11.56 -23.16
CA ASP A 27 -16.42 -10.23 -23.80
C ASP A 27 -15.11 -9.81 -24.48
N PRO A 28 -15.10 -9.58 -25.81
CA PRO A 28 -13.89 -9.20 -26.54
C PRO A 28 -13.23 -7.91 -26.04
N ALA A 29 -13.99 -7.01 -25.40
CA ALA A 29 -13.49 -5.75 -24.88
C ALA A 29 -12.81 -5.92 -23.50
N ALA A 30 -13.02 -7.03 -22.81
CA ALA A 30 -12.61 -7.17 -21.40
C ALA A 30 -11.10 -7.10 -21.21
N MET A 31 -10.35 -7.88 -22.00
CA MET A 31 -8.89 -7.89 -21.93
C MET A 31 -8.30 -6.54 -22.32
N THR A 32 -8.82 -5.92 -23.38
CA THR A 32 -8.35 -4.60 -23.83
C THR A 32 -8.60 -3.53 -22.77
N ALA A 33 -9.78 -3.48 -22.16
CA ALA A 33 -10.11 -2.54 -21.10
C ALA A 33 -9.22 -2.76 -19.86
N PHE A 34 -9.00 -4.02 -19.46
CA PHE A 34 -8.10 -4.34 -18.36
C PHE A 34 -6.65 -3.91 -18.65
N LEU A 35 -6.10 -4.22 -19.82
CA LEU A 35 -4.73 -3.84 -20.17
C LEU A 35 -4.56 -2.32 -20.23
N THR A 36 -5.57 -1.60 -20.71
CA THR A 36 -5.59 -0.13 -20.68
C THR A 36 -5.56 0.41 -19.25
N LEU A 37 -6.39 -0.15 -18.36
CA LEU A 37 -6.38 0.21 -16.93
C LEU A 37 -5.03 -0.11 -16.29
N ARG A 38 -4.46 -1.29 -16.56
CA ARG A 38 -3.16 -1.68 -16.01
C ARG A 38 -2.06 -0.71 -16.44
N ALA A 39 -2.03 -0.33 -17.72
CA ALA A 39 -1.08 0.67 -18.21
C ALA A 39 -1.26 2.04 -17.53
N ALA A 40 -2.49 2.51 -17.37
CA ALA A 40 -2.79 3.77 -16.69
C ALA A 40 -2.41 3.74 -15.19
N LEU A 41 -2.58 2.58 -14.53
CA LEU A 41 -2.08 2.36 -13.16
C LEU A 41 -0.56 2.45 -13.11
N GLU A 42 0.15 1.78 -14.01
CA GLU A 42 1.62 1.74 -14.06
C GLU A 42 2.25 3.09 -14.39
N GLN A 43 1.49 3.99 -15.02
CA GLN A 43 1.88 5.38 -15.33
C GLN A 43 1.47 6.37 -14.24
N GLY A 44 0.69 5.93 -13.24
CA GLY A 44 0.19 6.78 -12.17
C GLY A 44 -0.96 7.71 -12.59
N GLU A 45 -1.51 7.54 -13.78
CA GLU A 45 -2.65 8.34 -14.30
C GLU A 45 -3.94 8.06 -13.53
N VAL A 46 -4.10 6.83 -13.04
CA VAL A 46 -5.19 6.43 -12.16
C VAL A 46 -4.65 5.73 -10.92
N ARG A 47 -5.38 5.80 -9.83
CA ARG A 47 -5.00 5.16 -8.56
C ARG A 47 -6.25 4.71 -7.77
N SER A 48 -6.10 3.75 -6.88
CA SER A 48 -7.22 3.15 -6.12
C SER A 48 -7.85 4.08 -5.08
N ALA A 49 -7.13 5.10 -4.64
CA ALA A 49 -7.67 6.25 -3.93
C ALA A 49 -6.89 7.50 -4.29
N SER A 50 -7.58 8.64 -4.33
CA SER A 50 -7.00 9.95 -4.68
C SER A 50 -7.19 10.93 -3.52
N PRO A 51 -6.25 11.86 -3.31
CA PRO A 51 -6.45 12.97 -2.40
C PRO A 51 -7.75 13.71 -2.74
N ASP A 52 -8.56 14.01 -1.73
CA ASP A 52 -9.81 14.74 -1.87
C ASP A 52 -10.08 15.54 -0.59
N PRO A 53 -9.75 16.84 -0.56
CA PRO A 53 -9.95 17.68 0.62
C PRO A 53 -11.40 17.78 1.09
N ALA A 54 -12.38 17.47 0.21
CA ALA A 54 -13.79 17.49 0.57
C ALA A 54 -14.21 16.19 1.29
N SER A 55 -13.42 15.14 1.22
CA SER A 55 -13.67 13.90 1.94
C SER A 55 -13.31 14.03 3.43
N PRO A 56 -14.11 13.47 4.36
CA PRO A 56 -13.77 13.46 5.79
C PRO A 56 -12.42 12.85 6.11
N THR A 57 -11.95 11.93 5.25
CA THR A 57 -10.63 11.31 5.36
C THR A 57 -9.54 12.05 4.60
N GLY A 58 -9.85 13.10 3.84
CA GLY A 58 -8.94 13.72 2.87
C GLY A 58 -8.64 12.85 1.65
N TRP A 59 -9.30 11.69 1.52
CA TRP A 59 -9.09 10.71 0.46
C TRP A 59 -10.41 10.18 -0.08
N ARG A 60 -10.50 10.04 -1.40
CA ARG A 60 -11.63 9.44 -2.10
C ARG A 60 -11.23 8.10 -2.69
N VAL A 61 -11.99 7.04 -2.37
CA VAL A 61 -11.79 5.71 -2.93
C VAL A 61 -12.30 5.66 -4.37
N ASN A 62 -11.48 5.18 -5.28
CA ASN A 62 -11.82 4.95 -6.69
C ASN A 62 -12.22 3.46 -6.86
N ALA A 63 -13.40 3.10 -6.41
CA ALA A 63 -13.89 1.70 -6.39
C ALA A 63 -13.80 1.04 -7.77
N TRP A 64 -14.05 1.77 -8.86
CA TRP A 64 -13.95 1.26 -10.22
C TRP A 64 -12.55 0.75 -10.58
N VAL A 65 -11.50 1.36 -10.02
CA VAL A 65 -10.11 0.91 -10.20
C VAL A 65 -9.90 -0.46 -9.57
N LYS A 66 -10.41 -0.65 -8.35
CA LYS A 66 -10.36 -1.96 -7.67
C LYS A 66 -11.18 -3.01 -8.41
N GLN A 67 -12.36 -2.63 -8.93
CA GLN A 67 -13.17 -3.50 -9.79
C GLN A 67 -12.38 -3.96 -11.02
N GLY A 68 -11.64 -3.04 -11.66
CA GLY A 68 -10.79 -3.37 -12.79
C GLY A 68 -9.61 -4.28 -12.45
N ILE A 69 -9.00 -4.09 -11.27
CA ILE A 69 -7.97 -5.00 -10.77
C ILE A 69 -8.54 -6.41 -10.55
N LEU A 70 -9.71 -6.51 -9.91
CA LEU A 70 -10.39 -7.80 -9.72
C LEU A 70 -10.81 -8.44 -11.05
N LEU A 71 -11.23 -7.62 -12.03
CA LEU A 71 -11.51 -8.10 -13.39
C LEU A 71 -10.26 -8.74 -14.00
N GLY A 72 -9.09 -8.13 -13.85
CA GLY A 72 -7.83 -8.70 -14.32
C GLY A 72 -7.51 -10.06 -13.70
N PHE A 73 -7.76 -10.26 -12.41
CA PHE A 73 -7.63 -11.58 -11.76
C PHE A 73 -8.62 -12.60 -12.32
N ARG A 74 -9.82 -12.18 -12.64
CA ARG A 74 -10.86 -13.02 -13.25
C ARG A 74 -10.50 -13.45 -14.67
N LEU A 75 -9.97 -12.52 -15.48
CA LEU A 75 -9.60 -12.77 -16.88
C LEU A 75 -8.31 -13.59 -17.02
N GLY A 76 -7.42 -13.54 -16.03
CA GLY A 76 -6.13 -14.21 -16.07
C GLY A 76 -6.25 -15.73 -15.96
N ALA A 77 -5.53 -16.47 -16.81
CA ALA A 77 -5.23 -17.88 -16.62
C ALA A 77 -3.90 -18.05 -15.89
N LEU A 78 -3.67 -19.21 -15.27
CA LEU A 78 -2.36 -19.56 -14.74
C LEU A 78 -1.44 -19.91 -15.90
N GLU A 79 -0.29 -19.27 -15.93
CA GLU A 79 0.77 -19.52 -16.91
C GLU A 79 2.13 -19.56 -16.23
N GLU A 80 3.04 -20.34 -16.81
CA GLU A 80 4.45 -20.33 -16.40
C GLU A 80 5.05 -18.96 -16.78
N MET A 81 5.74 -18.37 -15.82
CA MET A 81 6.38 -17.08 -16.00
C MET A 81 7.89 -17.22 -15.92
N PRO A 82 8.64 -16.58 -16.84
CA PRO A 82 10.08 -16.56 -16.70
C PRO A 82 10.44 -15.89 -15.37
N ALA A 83 11.42 -16.43 -14.68
CA ALA A 83 12.00 -15.83 -13.48
C ALA A 83 12.64 -14.50 -13.88
N GLY A 84 11.86 -13.40 -13.79
CA GLY A 84 12.28 -12.08 -14.23
C GLY A 84 13.51 -11.62 -13.47
N GLY A 85 14.67 -11.62 -14.13
CA GLY A 85 15.89 -10.97 -13.66
C GLY A 85 16.67 -11.68 -12.54
N LEU A 86 16.13 -12.66 -11.88
CA LEU A 86 16.93 -13.58 -11.10
C LEU A 86 17.54 -14.56 -12.07
N SER A 87 18.86 -14.54 -12.16
CA SER A 87 19.68 -15.42 -12.96
C SER A 87 18.99 -16.75 -13.17
N SER A 88 19.05 -17.25 -14.40
CA SER A 88 18.87 -18.65 -14.71
C SER A 88 19.87 -19.48 -13.90
N SER A 89 19.66 -19.55 -12.56
CA SER A 89 20.32 -20.55 -11.79
C SER A 89 19.82 -21.87 -12.32
N ALA A 90 20.71 -22.78 -12.60
CA ALA A 90 20.44 -24.11 -13.12
C ALA A 90 19.45 -24.93 -12.24
N ASP A 91 18.95 -24.35 -11.16
CA ASP A 91 18.07 -24.93 -10.15
C ASP A 91 16.59 -24.55 -10.33
N GLY A 92 16.22 -23.96 -11.46
CA GLY A 92 14.87 -24.04 -12.02
C GLY A 92 13.71 -23.56 -11.16
N LEU A 93 13.81 -22.44 -10.43
CA LEU A 93 12.62 -21.81 -9.88
C LEU A 93 11.74 -21.30 -11.02
N SER A 94 10.63 -21.99 -11.29
CA SER A 94 9.58 -21.53 -12.17
C SER A 94 8.51 -20.81 -11.34
N TYR A 95 8.04 -19.67 -11.81
CA TYR A 95 6.87 -19.01 -11.25
C TYR A 95 5.65 -19.39 -12.07
N VAL A 96 4.51 -19.57 -11.39
CA VAL A 96 3.20 -19.79 -12.01
C VAL A 96 2.23 -18.79 -11.41
N ASP A 97 1.71 -17.89 -12.22
CA ASP A 97 0.72 -16.89 -11.77
C ASP A 97 -0.22 -16.51 -12.92
N LYS A 98 -1.18 -15.65 -12.62
CA LYS A 98 -2.08 -15.07 -13.60
C LYS A 98 -1.30 -14.27 -14.66
N HIS A 99 -1.37 -14.65 -15.93
CA HIS A 99 -0.67 -13.96 -17.03
C HIS A 99 -1.01 -12.47 -17.13
N THR A 100 -2.14 -12.05 -16.58
CA THR A 100 -2.57 -10.66 -16.48
C THR A 100 -1.73 -9.82 -15.53
N TYR A 101 -0.99 -10.45 -14.61
CA TYR A 101 -0.19 -9.79 -13.57
C TYR A 101 1.26 -10.29 -13.49
N PRO A 102 2.04 -10.20 -14.57
CA PRO A 102 3.46 -10.54 -14.51
C PRO A 102 4.22 -9.59 -13.58
N ALA A 103 5.46 -9.94 -13.25
CA ALA A 103 6.36 -9.00 -12.62
C ALA A 103 6.73 -7.87 -13.58
N ARG A 104 6.87 -6.64 -13.06
CA ARG A 104 7.34 -5.49 -13.82
C ARG A 104 8.86 -5.56 -14.06
N HIS A 105 9.27 -5.09 -15.21
CA HIS A 105 10.67 -4.87 -15.54
C HIS A 105 10.97 -3.37 -15.55
N PHE A 106 12.11 -3.00 -14.99
CA PHE A 106 12.56 -1.61 -14.91
C PHE A 106 13.90 -1.47 -15.64
N THR A 107 14.09 -0.30 -16.22
CA THR A 107 15.34 0.13 -16.87
C THR A 107 15.92 1.33 -16.13
N ALA A 108 17.16 1.66 -16.39
CA ALA A 108 17.79 2.86 -15.80
C ALA A 108 17.04 4.17 -16.17
N ALA A 109 16.34 4.18 -17.32
CA ALA A 109 15.54 5.34 -17.76
C ALA A 109 14.33 5.61 -16.86
N ASP A 110 13.79 4.59 -16.21
CA ASP A 110 12.66 4.74 -15.28
C ASP A 110 13.06 5.52 -14.02
N GLY A 111 14.35 5.60 -13.71
CA GLY A 111 14.86 6.33 -12.56
C GLY A 111 14.47 5.71 -11.20
N ILE A 112 14.21 4.41 -11.20
CA ILE A 112 13.91 3.61 -10.00
C ILE A 112 15.14 2.78 -9.68
N ARG A 113 15.56 2.76 -8.40
CA ARG A 113 16.66 1.93 -7.94
C ARG A 113 16.10 0.64 -7.35
N LEU A 114 16.12 -0.44 -8.14
CA LEU A 114 15.77 -1.78 -7.69
C LEU A 114 17.05 -2.56 -7.42
N VAL A 115 17.39 -2.76 -6.15
CA VAL A 115 18.63 -3.45 -5.75
C VAL A 115 18.50 -4.95 -5.98
N PRO A 116 19.48 -5.63 -6.58
CA PRO A 116 19.42 -7.08 -6.81
C PRO A 116 19.24 -7.88 -5.51
N GLY A 117 18.41 -8.93 -5.53
CA GLY A 117 18.24 -9.80 -4.36
C GLY A 117 16.82 -10.35 -4.13
N GLY A 118 16.05 -10.58 -5.17
CA GLY A 118 14.77 -11.31 -5.08
C GLY A 118 13.54 -10.46 -4.79
N SER A 119 13.62 -9.15 -5.04
CA SER A 119 12.44 -8.27 -4.99
C SER A 119 11.47 -8.53 -6.14
N SER A 120 10.19 -8.30 -5.92
CA SER A 120 9.16 -8.37 -6.97
C SER A 120 8.20 -7.18 -6.91
N VAL A 121 7.95 -6.59 -8.07
CA VAL A 121 6.92 -5.57 -8.28
C VAL A 121 5.92 -6.13 -9.29
N ARG A 122 4.67 -6.27 -8.90
CA ARG A 122 3.63 -6.83 -9.75
C ARG A 122 3.11 -5.79 -10.75
N ALA A 123 2.78 -6.22 -11.97
CA ALA A 123 2.14 -5.37 -12.96
C ALA A 123 0.88 -4.69 -12.38
N GLY A 124 0.65 -3.44 -12.79
CA GLY A 124 -0.41 -2.59 -12.21
C GLY A 124 -0.01 -1.84 -10.94
N ALA A 125 1.24 -1.95 -10.46
CA ALA A 125 1.77 -1.07 -9.42
C ALA A 125 2.48 0.15 -10.05
N PHE A 126 2.35 1.33 -9.45
CA PHE A 126 3.08 2.55 -9.82
C PHE A 126 4.23 2.81 -8.86
N LEU A 127 5.39 3.09 -9.41
CA LEU A 127 6.55 3.60 -8.68
C LEU A 127 7.03 4.87 -9.39
N ALA A 128 7.11 5.97 -8.66
CA ALA A 128 7.63 7.23 -9.16
C ALA A 128 9.16 7.22 -9.27
N ARG A 129 9.71 8.18 -10.00
CA ARG A 129 11.17 8.38 -10.08
C ARG A 129 11.76 8.62 -8.69
N GLY A 130 12.98 8.12 -8.48
CA GLY A 130 13.68 8.25 -7.21
C GLY A 130 13.24 7.26 -6.13
N VAL A 131 12.29 6.36 -6.42
CA VAL A 131 11.95 5.26 -5.51
C VAL A 131 13.12 4.29 -5.42
N VAL A 132 13.44 3.87 -4.18
CA VAL A 132 14.49 2.88 -3.88
C VAL A 132 13.83 1.65 -3.28
N CYS A 133 14.14 0.48 -3.83
CA CYS A 133 13.64 -0.81 -3.38
C CYS A 133 14.81 -1.68 -2.93
N MET A 134 14.87 -2.01 -1.65
CA MET A 134 15.89 -2.89 -1.06
C MET A 134 15.38 -4.33 -0.99
N PRO A 135 16.25 -5.32 -1.27
CA PRO A 135 15.83 -6.72 -1.42
C PRO A 135 15.75 -7.48 -0.08
N PRO A 136 14.97 -8.57 -0.05
CA PRO A 136 13.82 -8.79 -0.91
C PRO A 136 12.63 -7.99 -0.43
N MET A 137 11.88 -7.37 -1.32
CA MET A 137 10.61 -6.71 -0.98
C MET A 137 9.52 -7.12 -1.98
N TYR A 138 8.25 -6.86 -1.65
CA TYR A 138 7.14 -7.17 -2.54
C TYR A 138 6.15 -6.00 -2.63
N ILE A 139 5.82 -5.62 -3.87
CA ILE A 139 4.82 -4.58 -4.18
C ILE A 139 3.74 -5.18 -5.05
N ASN A 140 2.48 -5.12 -4.60
CA ASN A 140 1.35 -5.76 -5.25
C ASN A 140 0.60 -4.80 -6.20
N ALA A 141 -0.27 -5.37 -7.05
CA ALA A 141 -1.07 -4.65 -8.04
C ALA A 141 -1.92 -3.55 -7.42
N GLY A 142 -2.01 -2.40 -8.09
CA GLY A 142 -2.76 -1.23 -7.63
C GLY A 142 -2.07 -0.41 -6.54
N ALA A 143 -0.92 -0.84 -6.02
CA ALA A 143 -0.09 -0.03 -5.13
C ALA A 143 0.42 1.21 -5.87
N TYR A 144 0.45 2.33 -5.16
CA TYR A 144 0.96 3.61 -5.65
C TYR A 144 2.07 4.07 -4.70
N ILE A 145 3.28 4.26 -5.21
CA ILE A 145 4.46 4.66 -4.43
C ILE A 145 5.05 5.92 -5.05
N ASP A 146 5.00 7.02 -4.31
CA ASP A 146 5.41 8.33 -4.80
C ASP A 146 6.91 8.59 -4.65
N GLU A 147 7.33 9.70 -5.20
CA GLU A 147 8.71 10.14 -5.40
C GLU A 147 9.59 10.10 -4.14
N GLY A 148 10.81 9.62 -4.28
CA GLY A 148 11.82 9.62 -3.23
C GLY A 148 11.53 8.65 -2.06
N THR A 149 10.54 7.77 -2.20
CA THR A 149 10.20 6.78 -1.17
C THR A 149 11.17 5.60 -1.19
N MET A 150 11.54 5.11 -0.01
CA MET A 150 12.29 3.88 0.17
C MET A 150 11.38 2.75 0.66
N VAL A 151 11.44 1.61 -0.03
CA VAL A 151 10.82 0.34 0.40
C VAL A 151 11.96 -0.60 0.76
N ASP A 152 12.19 -0.79 2.06
CA ASP A 152 13.35 -1.51 2.57
C ASP A 152 13.13 -3.04 2.54
N SER A 153 14.17 -3.77 2.94
CA SER A 153 14.24 -5.24 2.86
C SER A 153 13.09 -5.91 3.62
N HIS A 154 12.50 -6.93 3.00
CA HIS A 154 11.34 -7.67 3.52
C HIS A 154 10.07 -6.85 3.70
N ALA A 155 10.03 -5.59 3.27
CA ALA A 155 8.80 -4.81 3.32
C ALA A 155 7.78 -5.30 2.29
N LEU A 156 6.50 -5.20 2.67
CA LEU A 156 5.35 -5.48 1.81
C LEU A 156 4.57 -4.20 1.56
N VAL A 157 4.27 -3.89 0.30
CA VAL A 157 3.24 -2.93 -0.07
C VAL A 157 2.08 -3.70 -0.73
N GLY A 158 1.00 -3.85 0.01
CA GLY A 158 -0.17 -4.62 -0.38
C GLY A 158 -0.97 -3.96 -1.50
N SER A 159 -1.89 -4.73 -2.09
CA SER A 159 -2.73 -4.26 -3.20
C SER A 159 -3.45 -2.96 -2.85
N CYS A 160 -3.41 -2.00 -3.76
CA CYS A 160 -4.11 -0.72 -3.65
C CYS A 160 -3.56 0.24 -2.58
N ALA A 161 -2.56 -0.12 -1.78
CA ALA A 161 -1.96 0.78 -0.80
C ALA A 161 -1.42 2.06 -1.47
N GLN A 162 -1.56 3.19 -0.79
CA GLN A 162 -1.16 4.51 -1.28
C GLN A 162 -0.03 5.04 -0.41
N ILE A 163 1.16 5.16 -0.97
CA ILE A 163 2.36 5.64 -0.30
C ILE A 163 2.76 6.97 -0.89
N GLY A 164 2.86 7.98 -0.05
CA GLY A 164 3.25 9.34 -0.41
C GLY A 164 4.74 9.50 -0.71
N LYS A 165 5.15 10.76 -0.83
CA LYS A 165 6.53 11.14 -1.16
C LYS A 165 7.47 11.02 0.04
N ARG A 166 8.72 10.65 -0.22
CA ARG A 166 9.79 10.61 0.79
C ARG A 166 9.45 9.80 2.04
N VAL A 167 8.59 8.81 1.87
CA VAL A 167 8.26 7.83 2.91
C VAL A 167 9.43 6.86 3.06
N HIS A 168 9.72 6.46 4.28
CA HIS A 168 10.59 5.33 4.53
C HIS A 168 9.77 4.18 5.13
N LEU A 169 9.58 3.13 4.35
CA LEU A 169 9.09 1.84 4.85
C LEU A 169 10.29 1.01 5.26
N SER A 170 10.62 1.02 6.56
CA SER A 170 11.80 0.33 7.08
C SER A 170 11.67 -1.19 6.97
N ALA A 171 12.75 -1.90 7.24
CA ALA A 171 12.83 -3.35 7.06
C ALA A 171 11.65 -4.10 7.70
N ALA A 172 11.07 -5.01 6.91
CA ALA A 172 9.91 -5.81 7.29
C ALA A 172 8.65 -5.02 7.66
N ALA A 173 8.53 -3.75 7.25
CA ALA A 173 7.28 -3.01 7.37
C ALA A 173 6.20 -3.63 6.47
N GLN A 174 5.00 -3.85 7.01
CA GLN A 174 3.90 -4.51 6.33
C GLN A 174 2.76 -3.52 6.12
N ILE A 175 2.60 -3.04 4.88
CA ILE A 175 1.49 -2.20 4.49
C ILE A 175 0.42 -3.08 3.84
N GLY A 176 -0.69 -3.26 4.54
CA GLY A 176 -1.75 -4.17 4.16
C GLY A 176 -2.44 -3.78 2.86
N GLY A 177 -2.83 -4.78 2.09
CA GLY A 177 -3.66 -4.60 0.90
C GLY A 177 -5.13 -4.58 1.26
N VAL A 178 -5.91 -3.68 0.65
CA VAL A 178 -7.37 -3.62 0.76
C VAL A 178 -7.96 -3.58 -0.64
N LEU A 179 -7.98 -4.73 -1.31
CA LEU A 179 -8.59 -4.87 -2.63
C LEU A 179 -10.11 -5.10 -2.50
N GLU A 180 -10.52 -5.91 -1.55
CA GLU A 180 -11.90 -6.22 -1.22
C GLU A 180 -12.22 -5.88 0.24
N PRO A 181 -13.43 -5.35 0.51
CA PRO A 181 -14.43 -4.90 -0.45
C PRO A 181 -13.99 -3.67 -1.22
N VAL A 182 -14.46 -3.52 -2.48
CA VAL A 182 -14.00 -2.47 -3.40
C VAL A 182 -14.22 -1.04 -2.89
N ASN A 183 -15.22 -0.83 -2.04
CA ASN A 183 -15.52 0.48 -1.46
C ASN A 183 -14.71 0.79 -0.19
N ALA A 184 -14.01 -0.20 0.39
CA ALA A 184 -13.20 0.05 1.57
C ALA A 184 -12.00 0.94 1.24
N SER A 185 -11.62 1.82 2.18
CA SER A 185 -10.42 2.64 2.05
C SER A 185 -9.18 1.74 1.94
N PRO A 186 -8.27 1.97 0.99
CA PRO A 186 -6.96 1.35 1.07
C PRO A 186 -6.16 1.93 2.25
N VAL A 187 -5.09 1.25 2.63
CA VAL A 187 -4.10 1.84 3.54
C VAL A 187 -3.45 3.03 2.85
N VAL A 188 -3.33 4.13 3.58
CA VAL A 188 -2.67 5.35 3.10
C VAL A 188 -1.56 5.73 4.07
N ILE A 189 -0.37 5.91 3.53
CA ILE A 189 0.80 6.49 4.21
C ILE A 189 1.10 7.80 3.49
N GLU A 190 0.87 8.92 4.13
CA GLU A 190 1.09 10.23 3.50
C GLU A 190 2.58 10.62 3.46
N ASP A 191 2.89 11.79 2.89
CA ASP A 191 4.26 12.25 2.68
C ASP A 191 5.09 12.32 3.97
N ASP A 192 6.39 12.14 3.84
CA ASP A 192 7.39 12.35 4.91
C ASP A 192 7.19 11.45 6.16
N VAL A 193 6.42 10.35 6.02
CA VAL A 193 6.19 9.38 7.10
C VAL A 193 7.37 8.42 7.21
N LEU A 194 7.80 8.16 8.45
CA LEU A 194 8.70 7.06 8.78
C LEU A 194 7.90 5.90 9.38
N VAL A 195 7.89 4.76 8.70
CA VAL A 195 7.35 3.49 9.21
C VAL A 195 8.50 2.62 9.68
N GLY A 196 8.66 2.49 10.98
CA GLY A 196 9.73 1.72 11.61
C GLY A 196 9.70 0.23 11.27
N GLY A 197 10.82 -0.44 11.51
CA GLY A 197 10.95 -1.87 11.20
C GLY A 197 9.90 -2.74 11.91
N ASN A 198 9.44 -3.79 11.22
CA ASN A 198 8.39 -4.70 11.72
C ASN A 198 7.07 -4.02 12.08
N CYS A 199 6.81 -2.81 11.61
CA CYS A 199 5.50 -2.19 11.74
C CYS A 199 4.48 -2.86 10.83
N GLY A 200 3.21 -2.82 11.25
CA GLY A 200 2.09 -3.27 10.42
C GLY A 200 1.01 -2.19 10.35
N VAL A 201 0.58 -1.81 9.15
CA VAL A 201 -0.52 -0.87 8.93
C VAL A 201 -1.54 -1.54 8.04
N TYR A 202 -2.74 -1.80 8.56
CA TYR A 202 -3.73 -2.66 7.93
C TYR A 202 -5.12 -2.01 7.90
N GLU A 203 -6.05 -2.67 7.21
CA GLU A 203 -7.50 -2.42 7.26
C GLU A 203 -7.89 -0.95 6.98
N GLY A 204 -7.22 -0.35 5.99
CA GLY A 204 -7.53 0.99 5.54
C GLY A 204 -7.10 2.12 6.46
N ALA A 205 -6.25 1.85 7.45
CA ALA A 205 -5.70 2.89 8.32
C ALA A 205 -4.94 3.96 7.49
N ILE A 206 -5.05 5.19 7.93
CA ILE A 206 -4.40 6.37 7.32
C ILE A 206 -3.36 6.91 8.29
N VAL A 207 -2.13 7.03 7.84
CA VAL A 207 -1.04 7.67 8.58
C VAL A 207 -0.73 9.00 7.91
N ARG A 208 -1.02 10.09 8.63
CA ARG A 208 -0.89 11.45 8.12
C ARG A 208 0.56 11.86 7.97
N LYS A 209 0.73 12.89 7.13
CA LYS A 209 2.02 13.49 6.80
C LYS A 209 2.94 13.64 8.02
N GLY A 210 4.21 13.30 7.83
CA GLY A 210 5.26 13.50 8.80
C GLY A 210 5.18 12.63 10.06
N ALA A 211 4.19 11.76 10.22
CA ALA A 211 4.11 10.86 11.37
C ALA A 211 5.27 9.86 11.40
N VAL A 212 5.61 9.39 12.58
CA VAL A 212 6.64 8.37 12.84
C VAL A 212 6.01 7.21 13.58
N LEU A 213 6.06 6.03 13.01
CA LEU A 213 5.72 4.79 13.68
C LEU A 213 7.02 4.13 14.16
N ALA A 214 7.24 4.04 15.46
CA ALA A 214 8.39 3.34 16.02
C ALA A 214 8.30 1.83 15.71
N ALA A 215 9.45 1.17 15.64
CA ALA A 215 9.53 -0.26 15.31
C ALA A 215 8.54 -1.11 16.11
N GLY A 216 7.87 -2.04 15.41
CA GLY A 216 6.88 -2.94 16.02
C GLY A 216 5.49 -2.32 16.25
N THR A 217 5.22 -1.11 15.80
CA THR A 217 3.88 -0.52 15.88
C THR A 217 2.92 -1.20 14.91
N ILE A 218 1.81 -1.72 15.44
CA ILE A 218 0.76 -2.40 14.67
C ILE A 218 -0.53 -1.61 14.71
N LEU A 219 -1.02 -1.20 13.56
CA LEU A 219 -2.26 -0.44 13.38
C LEU A 219 -3.26 -1.25 12.57
N THR A 220 -4.40 -1.55 13.17
CA THR A 220 -5.55 -2.17 12.53
C THR A 220 -6.79 -1.33 12.82
N ARG A 221 -7.92 -1.66 12.21
CA ARG A 221 -9.20 -1.03 12.53
C ARG A 221 -9.55 -1.14 14.04
N GLY A 222 -9.18 -2.26 14.66
CA GLY A 222 -9.46 -2.52 16.06
C GLY A 222 -8.44 -1.93 17.06
N THR A 223 -7.29 -1.44 16.59
CA THR A 223 -6.22 -0.94 17.46
C THR A 223 -6.62 0.39 18.10
N PRO A 224 -6.71 0.48 19.44
CA PRO A 224 -6.83 1.77 20.12
C PRO A 224 -5.49 2.49 20.11
N VAL A 225 -5.49 3.78 19.82
CA VAL A 225 -4.30 4.63 19.89
C VAL A 225 -4.48 5.66 21.00
N PHE A 226 -3.70 5.54 22.06
CA PHE A 226 -3.75 6.45 23.19
C PHE A 226 -2.84 7.65 22.95
N ASN A 227 -3.44 8.82 22.83
CA ASN A 227 -2.70 10.08 22.64
C ASN A 227 -2.42 10.71 23.99
N LEU A 228 -1.20 10.56 24.51
CA LEU A 228 -0.79 11.10 25.79
C LEU A 228 -0.67 12.63 25.80
N VAL A 229 -0.49 13.24 24.64
CA VAL A 229 -0.33 14.70 24.51
C VAL A 229 -1.68 15.41 24.70
N ASN A 230 -2.73 14.85 24.07
CA ASN A 230 -4.07 15.48 24.06
C ASN A 230 -5.03 14.81 25.05
N GLY A 231 -4.65 13.69 25.69
CA GLY A 231 -5.51 12.96 26.62
C GLY A 231 -6.70 12.25 25.96
N GLU A 232 -6.59 11.86 24.70
CA GLU A 232 -7.66 11.25 23.92
C GLU A 232 -7.32 9.81 23.48
N VAL A 233 -8.33 9.04 23.06
CA VAL A 233 -8.14 7.72 22.48
C VAL A 233 -8.71 7.69 21.07
N LEU A 234 -7.82 7.59 20.07
CA LEU A 234 -8.20 7.49 18.68
C LEU A 234 -8.65 6.06 18.35
N ARG A 235 -9.73 5.94 17.60
CA ARG A 235 -10.30 4.66 17.11
C ARG A 235 -10.90 4.84 15.75
N ALA A 236 -10.95 3.77 14.98
CA ALA A 236 -11.84 3.72 13.82
C ALA A 236 -13.30 3.71 14.27
N THR A 237 -14.19 4.21 13.44
CA THR A 237 -15.65 4.11 13.57
C THR A 237 -16.21 3.28 12.41
N ASP A 238 -17.51 3.13 12.35
CA ASP A 238 -18.14 2.45 11.19
C ASP A 238 -17.96 3.26 9.90
N GLU A 239 -17.84 4.59 10.03
CA GLU A 239 -17.74 5.52 8.89
C GLU A 239 -16.30 5.91 8.56
N LEU A 240 -15.40 5.90 9.55
CA LEU A 240 -14.03 6.36 9.39
C LEU A 240 -12.99 5.30 9.77
N PRO A 241 -11.93 5.13 8.97
CA PRO A 241 -10.80 4.29 9.34
C PRO A 241 -10.04 4.86 10.54
N LEU A 242 -9.12 4.08 11.09
CA LEU A 242 -8.14 4.61 12.04
C LEU A 242 -7.26 5.65 11.35
N ILE A 243 -7.17 6.84 11.90
CA ILE A 243 -6.35 7.95 11.37
C ILE A 243 -5.31 8.35 12.41
N ILE A 244 -4.04 8.24 12.07
CA ILE A 244 -2.93 8.75 12.85
C ILE A 244 -2.70 10.21 12.46
N PRO A 245 -2.69 11.16 13.42
CA PRO A 245 -2.51 12.59 13.13
C PRO A 245 -1.16 12.92 12.49
N GLU A 246 -1.11 14.08 11.82
CA GLU A 246 0.14 14.61 11.28
C GLU A 246 1.21 14.76 12.37
N ASN A 247 2.46 14.44 12.01
CA ASN A 247 3.63 14.56 12.87
C ASN A 247 3.57 13.75 14.18
N ALA A 248 2.57 12.88 14.38
CA ALA A 248 2.48 12.05 15.58
C ALA A 248 3.63 11.03 15.64
N VAL A 249 4.25 10.89 16.81
CA VAL A 249 5.24 9.84 17.10
C VAL A 249 4.52 8.75 17.89
N VAL A 250 4.33 7.61 17.22
CA VAL A 250 3.57 6.46 17.73
C VAL A 250 4.51 5.35 18.11
N VAL A 251 4.35 4.80 19.31
CA VAL A 251 5.15 3.68 19.80
C VAL A 251 4.24 2.50 20.17
N PRO A 252 4.75 1.26 20.14
CA PRO A 252 4.03 0.13 20.70
C PRO A 252 3.88 0.28 22.22
N GLY A 253 2.72 -0.09 22.73
CA GLY A 253 2.40 -0.05 24.15
C GLY A 253 1.40 -1.13 24.51
N SER A 254 0.88 -1.08 25.73
CA SER A 254 -0.16 -1.98 26.20
C SER A 254 -1.16 -1.27 27.10
N ARG A 255 -2.36 -1.82 27.18
CA ARG A 255 -3.38 -1.39 28.11
C ARG A 255 -3.80 -2.55 29.02
N ALA A 256 -3.96 -2.30 30.31
CA ALA A 256 -4.44 -3.30 31.24
C ALA A 256 -5.87 -3.75 30.90
N VAL A 257 -6.15 -5.03 31.06
CA VAL A 257 -7.51 -5.58 30.96
C VAL A 257 -8.19 -5.37 32.32
N THR A 258 -9.23 -4.53 32.34
CA THR A 258 -9.94 -4.14 33.58
C THR A 258 -11.25 -4.90 33.80
N LYS A 259 -11.61 -5.83 32.88
CA LYS A 259 -12.86 -6.58 32.93
C LYS A 259 -12.65 -8.09 32.96
N GLY A 260 -13.58 -8.78 33.62
CA GLY A 260 -13.61 -10.23 33.66
C GLY A 260 -12.37 -10.84 34.30
N LYS A 261 -12.06 -12.07 33.95
CA LYS A 261 -10.87 -12.78 34.47
C LYS A 261 -9.55 -12.20 34.02
N GLY A 262 -9.53 -11.38 32.96
CA GLY A 262 -8.30 -10.74 32.49
C GLY A 262 -7.65 -9.83 33.55
N GLN A 263 -8.47 -9.13 34.33
CA GLN A 263 -7.97 -8.34 35.48
C GLN A 263 -7.31 -9.23 36.53
N ALA A 264 -7.97 -10.31 36.91
CA ALA A 264 -7.45 -11.25 37.93
C ALA A 264 -6.18 -11.97 37.44
N TRP A 265 -6.01 -12.13 36.14
CA TRP A 265 -4.82 -12.72 35.53
C TRP A 265 -3.70 -11.72 35.25
N GLY A 266 -3.89 -10.43 35.53
CA GLY A 266 -2.91 -9.37 35.26
C GLY A 266 -2.62 -9.18 33.74
N LEU A 267 -3.59 -9.49 32.88
CA LEU A 267 -3.38 -9.38 31.43
C LEU A 267 -3.35 -7.93 30.95
N SER A 268 -2.51 -7.68 29.97
CA SER A 268 -2.51 -6.46 29.16
C SER A 268 -2.67 -6.81 27.68
N LEU A 269 -3.37 -5.97 26.94
CA LEU A 269 -3.56 -6.08 25.51
C LEU A 269 -2.72 -5.02 24.80
N TYR A 270 -2.24 -5.33 23.60
CA TYR A 270 -1.55 -4.39 22.75
C TYR A 270 -2.37 -3.10 22.57
N ALA A 271 -1.68 -1.98 22.57
CA ALA A 271 -2.20 -0.68 22.16
C ALA A 271 -1.07 0.13 21.53
N ALA A 272 -1.40 1.03 20.63
CA ALA A 272 -0.46 2.02 20.13
C ALA A 272 -0.57 3.30 20.98
N VAL A 273 0.55 4.02 21.13
CA VAL A 273 0.61 5.21 21.98
C VAL A 273 1.30 6.35 21.27
N ILE A 274 0.61 7.48 21.11
CA ILE A 274 1.22 8.75 20.68
C ILE A 274 1.88 9.36 21.91
N VAL A 275 3.22 9.42 21.90
CA VAL A 275 4.01 9.93 23.02
C VAL A 275 4.40 11.40 22.88
N LYS A 276 4.48 11.88 21.64
CA LYS A 276 4.76 13.27 21.28
C LYS A 276 4.38 13.54 19.82
N TYR A 277 4.54 14.77 19.38
CA TYR A 277 4.58 15.15 17.98
C TYR A 277 6.01 15.48 17.56
N ARG A 278 6.33 15.38 16.25
CA ARG A 278 7.69 15.66 15.75
C ARG A 278 8.18 17.02 16.21
N ASP A 279 9.43 17.04 16.58
CA ASP A 279 10.23 18.22 16.91
C ASP A 279 11.53 18.22 16.09
N ASP A 280 12.36 19.25 16.25
CA ASP A 280 13.63 19.38 15.53
C ASP A 280 14.57 18.20 15.76
N LYS A 281 14.57 17.61 16.96
CA LYS A 281 15.39 16.43 17.30
C LYS A 281 14.92 15.19 16.55
N THR A 282 13.62 15.00 16.44
CA THR A 282 13.03 13.90 15.66
C THR A 282 13.35 14.07 14.17
N SER A 283 13.30 15.30 13.67
CA SER A 283 13.62 15.63 12.29
C SER A 283 15.11 15.34 11.96
N LEU A 284 16.04 15.66 12.87
CA LEU A 284 17.46 15.36 12.69
C LEU A 284 17.76 13.86 12.57
N SER A 285 17.10 13.01 13.35
CA SER A 285 17.27 11.55 13.25
C SER A 285 16.76 10.98 11.92
N THR A 286 15.71 11.55 11.34
CA THR A 286 15.22 11.16 10.02
C THR A 286 16.10 11.67 8.88
N THR A 287 16.74 12.82 9.04
CA THR A 287 17.66 13.41 8.03
C THR A 287 18.94 12.58 7.84
N LEU A 288 19.43 11.90 8.88
CA LEU A 288 20.59 11.01 8.75
C LEU A 288 20.33 9.83 7.80
N GLU A 289 19.08 9.38 7.69
CA GLU A 289 18.71 8.32 6.76
C GLU A 289 18.67 8.80 5.30
N ASP A 290 18.43 10.09 5.05
CA ASP A 290 18.43 10.66 3.69
C ASP A 290 19.81 10.57 3.01
N LEU A 291 20.89 10.50 3.79
CA LEU A 291 22.24 10.29 3.26
C LEU A 291 22.48 8.88 2.69
N LEU A 292 21.58 7.93 3.00
CA LEU A 292 21.66 6.54 2.53
C LEU A 292 20.87 6.30 1.23
N ARG A 293 20.11 7.27 0.76
CA ARG A 293 19.26 7.21 -0.43
C ARG A 293 19.96 7.40 -1.77
#